data_97e7b05708bfba7d91e90b390f9b7c1e
#
_entry.id   97e7b05708bfba7d91e90b390f9b7c1e
#
_cell.length_a   1.000
_cell.length_b   1.000
_cell.length_c   1.000
_cell.angle_alpha   90.00
_cell.angle_beta   90.00
_cell.angle_gamma   90.00
#
_symmetry.space_group_name_H-M   'P 1'
#
loop_
_entity.id
_entity.type
_entity.pdbx_description
1 polymer ?
#
loop_
_entity_poly.entity_id
_entity_poly.type
_entity_poly.pdbx_seq_one_letter_code
_entity_poly.pdbx_strand_id
1 'polypeptide(L)'
;MKYNKNGDDILRCYTDSSYLDDPDTGKTTLGYVITLNGGPVAYKSRLSKLVLHSTCEAEYIAMYQGLVIVLQLRTLLSELGIPQKNPTPMRCDNQAAVILSTADTEPPSYRHIAMRYHALREAMQFVAVRFIHTKENIADFFTKSLPAPTCNKLMEMLMYKVPDHKAKDNEEVKKVELSSE
;
A
#
# COMPACT_ATOMS: atom_id res chain seq x y z
N MET A 1 6.45 -8.09 12.34
CA MET A 1 5.53 -6.96 12.18
C MET A 1 5.38 -6.27 13.53
N LYS A 2 5.44 -4.95 13.57
CA LYS A 2 5.11 -4.20 14.79
C LYS A 2 3.93 -3.30 14.49
N TYR A 3 2.92 -3.42 15.29
CA TYR A 3 1.84 -2.44 15.37
C TYR A 3 2.22 -1.46 16.47
N ASN A 4 2.14 -0.17 16.18
CA ASN A 4 2.47 0.85 17.17
C ASN A 4 1.37 0.88 18.23
N LYS A 5 1.72 0.57 19.48
CA LYS A 5 0.77 0.57 20.61
C LYS A 5 0.12 1.95 20.84
N ASN A 6 0.76 3.02 20.37
CA ASN A 6 0.26 4.41 20.40
C ASN A 6 -0.11 4.87 18.98
N GLY A 7 -0.43 3.97 18.07
CA GLY A 7 -0.84 4.27 16.70
C GLY A 7 -2.21 4.96 16.69
N ASP A 8 -2.51 5.52 15.53
CA ASP A 8 -3.71 6.33 15.32
C ASP A 8 -4.94 5.54 14.86
N ASP A 9 -4.91 4.20 14.88
CA ASP A 9 -5.97 3.29 14.42
C ASP A 9 -6.56 3.64 13.04
N ILE A 10 -5.80 4.35 12.21
CA ILE A 10 -6.23 4.79 10.89
C ILE A 10 -5.73 3.81 9.82
N LEU A 11 -6.65 3.30 9.03
CA LEU A 11 -6.32 2.60 7.80
C LEU A 11 -5.68 3.56 6.80
N ARG A 12 -4.60 3.12 6.14
CA ARG A 12 -3.99 3.80 5.00
C ARG A 12 -3.74 2.81 3.89
N CYS A 13 -4.09 3.17 2.67
CA CYS A 13 -3.85 2.36 1.49
C CYS A 13 -2.81 3.03 0.61
N TYR A 14 -1.87 2.26 0.08
CA TYR A 14 -0.89 2.68 -0.91
C TYR A 14 -1.04 1.77 -2.12
N THR A 15 -1.01 2.36 -3.30
CA THR A 15 -1.19 1.64 -4.56
C THR A 15 -0.12 2.03 -5.56
N ASP A 16 0.28 1.09 -6.38
CA ASP A 16 1.27 1.29 -7.43
C ASP A 16 1.03 0.32 -8.58
N SER A 17 1.57 0.65 -9.75
CA SER A 17 1.61 -0.23 -10.90
C SER A 17 2.94 -0.13 -11.63
N SER A 18 3.47 -1.26 -12.09
CA SER A 18 4.60 -1.31 -13.02
C SER A 18 4.08 -1.68 -14.40
N TYR A 19 3.91 -0.64 -15.24
CA TYR A 19 3.25 -0.76 -16.53
C TYR A 19 4.14 -1.48 -17.56
N LEU A 20 3.61 -2.57 -18.18
CA LEU A 20 4.29 -3.38 -19.18
C LEU A 20 5.65 -3.94 -18.73
N ASP A 21 5.79 -4.29 -17.46
CA ASP A 21 7.05 -4.72 -16.86
C ASP A 21 7.33 -6.23 -16.98
N ASP A 22 6.33 -7.03 -17.31
CA ASP A 22 6.53 -8.46 -17.53
C ASP A 22 7.17 -8.70 -18.91
N PRO A 23 8.42 -9.19 -18.98
CA PRO A 23 9.16 -9.30 -20.24
C PRO A 23 8.56 -10.34 -21.20
N ASP A 24 7.87 -11.34 -20.67
CA ASP A 24 7.33 -12.44 -21.47
C ASP A 24 5.96 -12.09 -22.08
N THR A 25 5.12 -11.39 -21.36
CA THR A 25 3.73 -11.14 -21.77
C THR A 25 3.40 -9.67 -21.96
N GLY A 26 4.30 -8.74 -21.60
CA GLY A 26 4.05 -7.30 -21.60
C GLY A 26 2.90 -6.88 -20.68
N LYS A 27 2.58 -7.68 -19.66
CA LYS A 27 1.54 -7.36 -18.71
C LYS A 27 2.05 -6.41 -17.63
N THR A 28 1.12 -5.72 -17.03
CA THR A 28 1.34 -4.77 -15.94
C THR A 28 1.26 -5.48 -14.61
N THR A 29 2.23 -5.26 -13.73
CA THR A 29 2.13 -5.66 -12.32
C THR A 29 1.36 -4.61 -11.53
N LEU A 30 0.36 -5.05 -10.79
CA LEU A 30 -0.48 -4.22 -9.93
C LEU A 30 -0.21 -4.56 -8.48
N GLY A 31 -0.01 -3.54 -7.65
CA GLY A 31 0.30 -3.70 -6.23
C GLY A 31 -0.51 -2.77 -5.32
N TYR A 32 -0.80 -3.27 -4.13
CA TYR A 32 -1.27 -2.43 -3.03
C TYR A 32 -0.76 -2.95 -1.69
N VAL A 33 -0.67 -2.04 -0.74
CA VAL A 33 -0.47 -2.36 0.68
C VAL A 33 -1.37 -1.47 1.53
N ILE A 34 -2.02 -2.09 2.51
CA ILE A 34 -2.88 -1.41 3.45
C ILE A 34 -2.27 -1.56 4.84
N THR A 35 -2.14 -0.45 5.53
CA THR A 35 -1.55 -0.39 6.88
C THR A 35 -2.58 0.04 7.91
N LEU A 36 -2.43 -0.47 9.13
CA LEU A 36 -3.14 -0.05 10.33
C LEU A 36 -2.11 0.07 11.45
N ASN A 37 -2.13 1.16 12.21
CA ASN A 37 -1.15 1.38 13.30
C ASN A 37 0.32 1.24 12.85
N GLY A 38 0.63 1.68 11.61
CA GLY A 38 1.97 1.62 11.05
C GLY A 38 2.44 0.24 10.60
N GLY A 39 1.61 -0.81 10.73
CA GLY A 39 1.93 -2.16 10.25
C GLY A 39 1.04 -2.59 9.08
N PRO A 40 1.54 -3.44 8.15
CA PRO A 40 0.76 -3.93 7.04
C PRO A 40 -0.29 -4.95 7.52
N VAL A 41 -1.55 -4.75 7.13
CA VAL A 41 -2.68 -5.66 7.44
C VAL A 41 -3.18 -6.40 6.21
N ALA A 42 -2.98 -5.82 5.01
CA ALA A 42 -3.27 -6.49 3.74
C ALA A 42 -2.32 -6.00 2.66
N TYR A 43 -1.92 -6.87 1.76
CA TYR A 43 -1.08 -6.52 0.62
C TYR A 43 -1.28 -7.50 -0.53
N LYS A 44 -0.95 -7.06 -1.73
CA LYS A 44 -0.98 -7.90 -2.91
C LYS A 44 -0.02 -7.37 -3.97
N SER A 45 0.60 -8.33 -4.69
CA SER A 45 1.31 -8.11 -5.94
C SER A 45 0.77 -9.12 -6.95
N ARG A 46 0.39 -8.69 -8.14
CA ARG A 46 -0.07 -9.60 -9.21
C ARG A 46 0.00 -8.98 -10.59
N LEU A 47 0.18 -9.82 -11.60
CA LEU A 47 0.00 -9.42 -13.00
C LEU A 47 -1.49 -9.12 -13.30
N SER A 48 -1.72 -8.07 -14.07
CA SER A 48 -3.05 -7.72 -14.55
C SER A 48 -3.58 -8.81 -15.49
N LYS A 49 -4.87 -9.13 -15.34
CA LYS A 49 -5.58 -9.96 -16.31
C LYS A 49 -6.10 -9.16 -17.50
N LEU A 50 -6.09 -7.84 -17.39
CA LEU A 50 -6.56 -6.91 -18.42
C LEU A 50 -5.36 -6.40 -19.23
N VAL A 51 -5.58 -6.15 -20.50
CA VAL A 51 -4.68 -5.32 -21.29
C VAL A 51 -4.96 -3.87 -20.92
N LEU A 52 -3.93 -3.19 -20.42
CA LEU A 52 -4.02 -1.80 -19.98
C LEU A 52 -3.37 -0.92 -21.04
N HIS A 53 -3.94 0.25 -21.31
CA HIS A 53 -3.53 1.09 -22.42
C HIS A 53 -2.65 2.27 -22.02
N SER A 54 -2.52 2.52 -20.72
CA SER A 54 -1.67 3.60 -20.20
C SER A 54 -1.25 3.36 -18.75
N THR A 55 -0.20 4.05 -18.31
CA THR A 55 0.23 4.06 -16.91
C THR A 55 -0.87 4.62 -15.99
N CYS A 56 -1.59 5.65 -16.43
CA CYS A 56 -2.70 6.22 -15.69
C CYS A 56 -3.81 5.19 -15.44
N GLU A 57 -4.17 4.41 -16.47
CA GLU A 57 -5.14 3.33 -16.35
C GLU A 57 -4.67 2.23 -15.39
N ALA A 58 -3.39 1.84 -15.50
CA ALA A 58 -2.76 0.84 -14.65
C ALA A 58 -2.85 1.24 -13.17
N GLU A 59 -2.47 2.48 -12.86
CA GLU A 59 -2.59 3.05 -11.52
C GLU A 59 -4.03 3.08 -11.02
N TYR A 60 -4.96 3.47 -11.90
CA TYR A 60 -6.38 3.51 -11.57
C TYR A 60 -6.93 2.12 -11.20
N ILE A 61 -6.51 1.09 -11.95
CA ILE A 61 -6.90 -0.29 -11.64
C ILE A 61 -6.26 -0.79 -10.34
N ALA A 62 -5.02 -0.38 -10.04
CA ALA A 62 -4.37 -0.68 -8.77
C ALA A 62 -5.16 -0.03 -7.60
N MET A 63 -5.55 1.24 -7.74
CA MET A 63 -6.41 1.92 -6.76
C MET A 63 -7.73 1.20 -6.54
N TYR A 64 -8.42 0.79 -7.61
CA TYR A 64 -9.67 0.04 -7.49
C TYR A 64 -9.50 -1.28 -6.71
N GLN A 65 -8.38 -1.99 -6.93
CA GLN A 65 -8.12 -3.23 -6.18
C GLN A 65 -7.88 -2.96 -4.69
N GLY A 66 -7.12 -1.92 -4.36
CA GLY A 66 -6.92 -1.47 -2.99
C GLY A 66 -8.23 -1.04 -2.33
N LEU A 67 -9.09 -0.30 -3.07
CA LEU A 67 -10.40 0.14 -2.61
C LEU A 67 -11.27 -1.01 -2.12
N VAL A 68 -11.38 -2.08 -2.90
CA VAL A 68 -12.23 -3.24 -2.55
C VAL A 68 -11.83 -3.79 -1.17
N ILE A 69 -10.53 -3.90 -0.91
CA ILE A 69 -10.03 -4.41 0.37
C ILE A 69 -10.18 -3.37 1.49
N VAL A 70 -9.98 -2.09 1.19
CA VAL A 70 -10.23 -1.00 2.18
C VAL A 70 -11.67 -1.05 2.67
N LEU A 71 -12.65 -1.17 1.77
CA LEU A 71 -14.07 -1.23 2.16
C LEU A 71 -14.36 -2.45 3.05
N GLN A 72 -13.82 -3.62 2.71
CA GLN A 72 -13.95 -4.83 3.53
C GLN A 72 -13.32 -4.65 4.92
N LEU A 73 -12.12 -4.08 4.99
CA LEU A 73 -11.45 -3.83 6.27
C LEU A 73 -12.17 -2.77 7.10
N ARG A 74 -12.74 -1.73 6.50
CA ARG A 74 -13.56 -0.75 7.21
C ARG A 74 -14.78 -1.40 7.86
N THR A 75 -15.46 -2.31 7.16
CA THR A 75 -16.57 -3.09 7.70
C THR A 75 -16.12 -3.95 8.87
N LEU A 76 -15.07 -4.74 8.68
CA LEU A 76 -14.49 -5.59 9.73
C LEU A 76 -14.09 -4.79 10.97
N LEU A 77 -13.37 -3.66 10.80
CA LEU A 77 -12.96 -2.81 11.91
C LEU A 77 -14.16 -2.21 12.64
N SER A 78 -15.23 -1.86 11.93
CA SER A 78 -16.46 -1.38 12.55
C SER A 78 -17.11 -2.45 13.45
N GLU A 79 -17.15 -3.71 12.99
CA GLU A 79 -17.65 -4.85 13.76
C GLU A 79 -16.77 -5.13 14.99
N LEU A 80 -15.47 -4.88 14.89
CA LEU A 80 -14.52 -4.99 16.00
C LEU A 80 -14.53 -3.80 16.97
N GLY A 81 -15.40 -2.80 16.76
CA GLY A 81 -15.49 -1.62 17.63
C GLY A 81 -14.45 -0.53 17.34
N ILE A 82 -13.75 -0.60 16.20
CA ILE A 82 -12.73 0.36 15.74
C ILE A 82 -13.18 1.01 14.42
N PRO A 83 -14.33 1.71 14.38
CA PRO A 83 -14.85 2.27 13.15
C PRO A 83 -13.96 3.36 12.60
N GLN A 84 -13.72 3.33 11.27
CA GLN A 84 -12.99 4.37 10.57
C GLN A 84 -13.91 5.58 10.32
N LYS A 85 -13.91 6.55 11.23
CA LYS A 85 -14.81 7.73 11.19
C LYS A 85 -14.56 8.63 9.99
N ASN A 86 -13.30 8.79 9.61
CA ASN A 86 -12.88 9.62 8.47
C ASN A 86 -12.64 8.77 7.22
N PRO A 87 -12.67 9.36 6.01
CA PRO A 87 -12.27 8.68 4.80
C PRO A 87 -10.84 8.14 4.91
N THR A 88 -10.64 6.89 4.51
CA THR A 88 -9.32 6.24 4.51
C THR A 88 -8.40 6.89 3.48
N PRO A 89 -7.21 7.41 3.87
CA PRO A 89 -6.24 7.92 2.92
C PRO A 89 -5.79 6.83 1.96
N MET A 90 -5.97 7.07 0.65
CA MET A 90 -5.47 6.22 -0.43
C MET A 90 -4.40 6.99 -1.20
N ARG A 91 -3.19 6.44 -1.27
CA ARG A 91 -2.00 7.07 -1.84
C ARG A 91 -1.66 6.44 -3.18
N CYS A 92 -1.45 7.29 -4.19
CA CYS A 92 -1.01 6.92 -5.53
C CYS A 92 0.01 7.94 -6.02
N ASP A 93 1.05 7.51 -6.71
CA ASP A 93 2.13 8.39 -7.20
C ASP A 93 1.93 8.85 -8.65
N ASN A 94 0.78 8.55 -9.24
CA ASN A 94 0.38 9.06 -10.54
C ASN A 94 -0.65 10.18 -10.40
N GLN A 95 -0.21 11.42 -10.63
CA GLN A 95 -1.07 12.59 -10.48
C GLN A 95 -2.28 12.58 -11.43
N ALA A 96 -2.11 12.07 -12.66
CA ALA A 96 -3.21 11.96 -13.62
C ALA A 96 -4.29 10.99 -13.13
N ALA A 97 -3.90 9.84 -12.54
CA ALA A 97 -4.83 8.89 -11.96
C ALA A 97 -5.55 9.47 -10.72
N VAL A 98 -4.86 10.26 -9.91
CA VAL A 98 -5.47 10.97 -8.77
C VAL A 98 -6.52 11.99 -9.26
N ILE A 99 -6.19 12.81 -10.26
CA ILE A 99 -7.13 13.77 -10.86
C ILE A 99 -8.33 13.05 -11.45
N LEU A 100 -8.08 11.98 -12.21
CA LEU A 100 -9.13 11.16 -12.81
C LEU A 100 -10.10 10.58 -11.77
N SER A 101 -9.60 10.19 -10.62
CA SER A 101 -10.43 9.61 -9.54
C SER A 101 -11.43 10.59 -8.96
N THR A 102 -11.17 11.90 -9.08
CA THR A 102 -12.02 12.99 -8.57
C THR A 102 -12.78 13.75 -9.68
N ALA A 103 -12.54 13.39 -10.96
CA ALA A 103 -13.17 14.08 -12.09
C ALA A 103 -14.68 13.82 -12.16
N ASP A 104 -15.47 14.82 -12.53
CA ASP A 104 -16.93 14.71 -12.60
C ASP A 104 -17.43 13.92 -13.81
N THR A 105 -16.61 13.85 -14.87
CA THR A 105 -16.98 13.19 -16.11
C THR A 105 -16.00 12.06 -16.45
N GLU A 106 -16.55 10.95 -16.94
CA GLU A 106 -15.77 9.83 -17.44
C GLU A 106 -15.19 10.16 -18.83
N PRO A 107 -13.85 10.11 -19.01
CA PRO A 107 -13.27 10.25 -20.33
C PRO A 107 -13.69 9.07 -21.24
N PRO A 108 -14.03 9.32 -22.52
CA PRO A 108 -14.46 8.27 -23.46
C PRO A 108 -13.47 7.12 -23.61
N SER A 109 -12.18 7.37 -23.43
CA SER A 109 -11.10 6.39 -23.49
C SER A 109 -11.14 5.33 -22.37
N TYR A 110 -11.88 5.59 -21.28
CA TYR A 110 -11.96 4.70 -20.12
C TYR A 110 -13.24 3.85 -20.05
N ARG A 111 -14.08 3.87 -21.10
CA ARG A 111 -15.34 3.10 -21.13
C ARG A 111 -15.18 1.61 -20.84
N HIS A 112 -14.07 1.00 -21.22
CA HIS A 112 -13.79 -0.42 -20.97
C HIS A 112 -13.49 -0.74 -19.48
N ILE A 113 -13.25 0.28 -18.65
CA ILE A 113 -13.13 0.17 -17.19
C ILE A 113 -14.20 0.95 -16.43
N ALA A 114 -15.25 1.39 -17.11
CA ALA A 114 -16.30 2.27 -16.59
C ALA A 114 -16.83 1.83 -15.22
N MET A 115 -17.10 0.54 -15.04
CA MET A 115 -17.60 0.00 -13.77
C MET A 115 -16.64 0.26 -12.60
N ARG A 116 -15.30 0.13 -12.84
CA ARG A 116 -14.28 0.40 -11.81
C ARG A 116 -14.14 1.89 -11.55
N TYR A 117 -14.29 2.67 -12.62
CA TYR A 117 -14.29 4.13 -12.55
C TYR A 117 -15.43 4.63 -11.64
N HIS A 118 -16.65 4.20 -11.88
CA HIS A 118 -17.80 4.58 -11.06
C HIS A 118 -17.67 4.09 -9.63
N ALA A 119 -17.25 2.84 -9.41
CA ALA A 119 -17.09 2.28 -8.08
C ALA A 119 -16.08 3.07 -7.22
N LEU A 120 -14.95 3.52 -7.78
CA LEU A 120 -13.99 4.34 -7.04
C LEU A 120 -14.60 5.71 -6.68
N ARG A 121 -15.35 6.33 -7.60
CA ARG A 121 -16.01 7.62 -7.37
C ARG A 121 -17.09 7.55 -6.30
N GLU A 122 -17.96 6.54 -6.37
CA GLU A 122 -19.00 6.31 -5.37
C GLU A 122 -18.41 6.10 -3.97
N ALA A 123 -17.21 5.51 -3.91
CA ALA A 123 -16.52 5.25 -2.66
C ALA A 123 -15.79 6.47 -2.07
N MET A 124 -15.78 7.65 -2.72
CA MET A 124 -15.06 8.85 -2.22
C MET A 124 -15.55 9.34 -0.84
N GLN A 125 -16.74 8.97 -0.42
CA GLN A 125 -17.21 9.19 0.94
C GLN A 125 -16.44 8.34 1.98
N PHE A 126 -15.84 7.22 1.56
CA PHE A 126 -15.13 6.28 2.42
C PHE A 126 -13.60 6.34 2.25
N VAL A 127 -13.11 6.87 1.13
CA VAL A 127 -11.69 6.99 0.83
C VAL A 127 -11.34 8.40 0.37
N ALA A 128 -10.13 8.84 0.67
CA ALA A 128 -9.59 10.11 0.21
C ALA A 128 -8.31 9.86 -0.62
N VAL A 129 -8.45 9.89 -1.95
CA VAL A 129 -7.31 9.70 -2.85
C VAL A 129 -6.40 10.92 -2.78
N ARG A 130 -5.09 10.70 -2.63
CA ARG A 130 -4.06 11.73 -2.53
C ARG A 130 -2.80 11.30 -3.26
N PHE A 131 -2.15 12.27 -3.89
CA PHE A 131 -0.83 12.07 -4.47
C PHE A 131 0.22 11.81 -3.38
N ILE A 132 1.18 10.94 -3.68
CA ILE A 132 2.39 10.71 -2.89
C ILE A 132 3.59 10.67 -3.83
N HIS A 133 4.75 11.11 -3.38
CA HIS A 133 5.97 10.95 -4.16
C HIS A 133 6.39 9.48 -4.22
N THR A 134 6.85 9.02 -5.39
CA THR A 134 7.31 7.62 -5.61
C THR A 134 8.30 7.14 -4.55
N LYS A 135 9.24 8.00 -4.13
CA LYS A 135 10.23 7.67 -3.07
C LYS A 135 9.61 7.37 -1.68
N GLU A 136 8.34 7.68 -1.49
CA GLU A 136 7.57 7.48 -0.27
C GLU A 136 6.44 6.46 -0.46
N ASN A 137 6.22 6.01 -1.71
CA ASN A 137 5.19 5.03 -2.02
C ASN A 137 5.66 3.62 -1.64
N ILE A 138 5.22 3.14 -0.48
CA ILE A 138 5.57 1.79 -0.01
C ILE A 138 4.98 0.67 -0.88
N ALA A 139 4.03 0.98 -1.79
CA ALA A 139 3.50 0.00 -2.73
C ALA A 139 4.48 -0.36 -3.85
N ASP A 140 5.49 0.48 -4.14
CA ASP A 140 6.58 0.18 -5.08
C ASP A 140 7.28 -1.15 -4.78
N PHE A 141 7.35 -1.52 -3.49
CA PHE A 141 7.93 -2.79 -3.05
C PHE A 141 7.21 -4.03 -3.63
N PHE A 142 5.95 -3.87 -4.03
CA PHE A 142 5.11 -4.95 -4.53
C PHE A 142 5.00 -5.00 -6.06
N THR A 143 5.57 -4.02 -6.75
CA THR A 143 5.40 -3.86 -8.21
C THR A 143 6.70 -3.78 -8.97
N LYS A 144 7.79 -3.36 -8.33
CA LYS A 144 9.07 -3.06 -9.00
C LYS A 144 10.22 -3.83 -8.37
N SER A 145 11.19 -4.20 -9.20
CA SER A 145 12.50 -4.63 -8.71
C SER A 145 13.29 -3.39 -8.25
N LEU A 146 13.45 -3.23 -6.94
CA LEU A 146 14.06 -2.05 -6.35
C LEU A 146 15.53 -2.28 -5.99
N PRO A 147 16.40 -1.26 -6.17
CA PRO A 147 17.75 -1.30 -5.63
C PRO A 147 17.75 -1.50 -4.11
N ALA A 148 18.73 -2.25 -3.58
CA ALA A 148 18.79 -2.62 -2.16
C ALA A 148 18.62 -1.44 -1.17
N PRO A 149 19.21 -0.23 -1.39
CA PRO A 149 19.00 0.89 -0.48
C PRO A 149 17.54 1.36 -0.41
N THR A 150 16.85 1.41 -1.56
CA THR A 150 15.44 1.80 -1.64
C THR A 150 14.56 0.73 -1.01
N CYS A 151 14.82 -0.54 -1.32
CA CYS A 151 14.14 -1.68 -0.73
C CYS A 151 14.23 -1.66 0.80
N ASN A 152 15.44 -1.46 1.36
CA ASN A 152 15.66 -1.39 2.80
C ASN A 152 14.88 -0.23 3.44
N LYS A 153 14.88 0.95 2.82
CA LYS A 153 14.12 2.11 3.30
C LYS A 153 12.62 1.82 3.36
N LEU A 154 12.04 1.27 2.30
CA LEU A 154 10.61 0.96 2.27
C LEU A 154 10.26 -0.19 3.23
N MET A 155 11.16 -1.18 3.39
CA MET A 155 11.01 -2.22 4.41
C MET A 155 11.00 -1.65 5.82
N GLU A 156 11.85 -0.68 6.13
CA GLU A 156 11.86 0.00 7.43
C GLU A 156 10.55 0.73 7.73
N MET A 157 9.89 1.27 6.69
CA MET A 157 8.58 1.90 6.82
C MET A 157 7.45 0.88 7.07
N LEU A 158 7.58 -0.35 6.55
CA LEU A 158 6.57 -1.41 6.66
C LEU A 158 6.81 -2.34 7.85
N MET A 159 8.06 -2.55 8.23
CA MET A 159 8.45 -3.59 9.18
C MET A 159 9.36 -3.01 10.25
N TYR A 160 9.02 -3.25 11.49
CA TYR A 160 9.91 -2.93 12.60
C TYR A 160 11.07 -3.94 12.65
N LYS A 161 12.31 -3.44 12.73
CA LYS A 161 13.46 -4.28 13.11
C LYS A 161 13.25 -4.73 14.56
N VAL A 162 13.03 -6.03 14.76
CA VAL A 162 13.14 -6.63 16.10
C VAL A 162 14.59 -6.34 16.56
N PRO A 163 14.80 -5.69 17.70
CA PRO A 163 16.14 -5.55 18.26
C PRO A 163 16.75 -6.94 18.36
N ASP A 164 18.01 -7.08 17.93
CA ASP A 164 18.71 -8.36 17.94
C ASP A 164 18.92 -8.78 19.40
N HIS A 165 18.05 -9.63 19.93
CA HIS A 165 18.14 -10.12 21.32
C HIS A 165 19.46 -10.83 21.58
N LYS A 166 20.13 -11.36 20.55
CA LYS A 166 21.47 -11.96 20.64
C LYS A 166 22.55 -10.99 21.11
N ALA A 167 22.39 -9.68 20.85
CA ALA A 167 23.36 -8.68 21.33
C ALA A 167 23.27 -8.46 22.85
N LYS A 168 22.08 -8.61 23.45
CA LYS A 168 21.89 -8.48 24.91
C LYS A 168 22.35 -9.71 25.67
N ASP A 169 22.08 -10.90 25.12
CA ASP A 169 22.49 -12.16 25.75
C ASP A 169 24.03 -12.28 25.82
N ASN A 170 24.74 -11.75 24.80
CA ASN A 170 26.20 -11.73 24.80
C ASN A 170 26.81 -10.69 25.76
N GLU A 171 26.10 -9.60 26.07
CA GLU A 171 26.57 -8.62 27.08
C GLU A 171 26.32 -9.11 28.52
N GLU A 172 25.23 -9.84 28.75
CA GLU A 172 24.95 -10.44 30.05
C GLU A 172 25.89 -11.60 30.36
N VAL A 173 26.18 -12.45 29.38
CA VAL A 173 27.19 -13.55 29.53
C VAL A 173 28.58 -12.97 29.86
N LYS A 174 29.03 -11.91 29.14
CA LYS A 174 30.32 -11.26 29.43
C LYS A 174 30.36 -10.59 30.80
N LYS A 175 29.23 -10.07 31.31
CA LYS A 175 29.18 -9.48 32.66
C LYS A 175 29.24 -10.52 33.76
N VAL A 176 28.71 -11.72 33.52
CA VAL A 176 28.80 -12.82 34.49
C VAL A 176 30.19 -13.42 34.55
N GLU A 177 30.91 -13.53 33.42
CA GLU A 177 32.28 -14.01 33.37
C GLU A 177 33.27 -13.04 34.05
N LEU A 178 33.07 -11.70 33.91
CA LEU A 178 33.92 -10.68 34.54
C LEU A 178 33.65 -10.48 36.04
N SER A 179 32.57 -11.04 36.59
CA SER A 179 32.24 -10.98 38.02
C SER A 179 32.65 -12.24 38.80
N SER A 180 33.22 -13.23 38.10
CA SER A 180 33.67 -14.51 38.68
C SER A 180 35.21 -14.65 38.77
N GLU A 181 35.98 -13.59 38.41
CA GLU A 181 37.41 -13.43 38.69
C GLU A 181 37.59 -12.45 39.86
#